data_de334eb6bfc5de69b00d4eac461bb989
#
_entry.id   de334eb6bfc5de69b00d4eac461bb989
#
_cell.length_a   1.000
_cell.length_b   1.000
_cell.length_c   1.000
_cell.angle_alpha   90.00
_cell.angle_beta   90.00
_cell.angle_gamma   90.00
#
_symmetry.space_group_name_H-M   'P 1'
#
loop_
_entity.id
_entity.type
_entity.pdbx_description
1 polymer ?
#
loop_
_entity_poly.entity_id
_entity_poly.type
_entity_poly.pdbx_seq_one_letter_code
_entity_poly.pdbx_strand_id
1 'polypeptide(L)'
;MKNNRLLIHTLFLLGIIIIQAYFPNIHLGSVTISPDITLVYISIMAILFGRFNVIFLAFFLGLAQDLISQVALLGLFSFIKSLSAYLIGSINLHESVWNRKVKYIVIIAAYFIHFFLYFYVVINDNASWYVILQYSMLQSIFTFGIFWILNSFIFRRKLI
;
A
#
# COMPACT_ATOMS: atom_id res chain seq x y z
N MET A 1 -8.05 -23.11 -20.64
CA MET A 1 -8.58 -21.81 -20.14
C MET A 1 -8.05 -21.38 -18.76
N LYS A 2 -7.72 -22.29 -17.83
CA LYS A 2 -7.21 -21.95 -16.48
C LYS A 2 -5.80 -21.32 -16.51
N ASN A 3 -4.91 -21.80 -17.39
CA ASN A 3 -3.53 -21.28 -17.52
C ASN A 3 -3.47 -19.82 -18.00
N ASN A 4 -4.36 -19.40 -18.89
CA ASN A 4 -4.33 -18.03 -19.41
C ASN A 4 -4.71 -16.99 -18.35
N ARG A 5 -5.58 -17.33 -17.40
CA ARG A 5 -5.93 -16.43 -16.30
C ARG A 5 -4.76 -16.22 -15.35
N LEU A 6 -4.03 -17.28 -15.02
CA LEU A 6 -2.87 -17.20 -14.16
C LEU A 6 -1.77 -16.37 -14.81
N LEU A 7 -1.52 -16.53 -16.09
CA LEU A 7 -0.55 -15.76 -16.85
C LEU A 7 -0.92 -14.28 -16.93
N ILE A 8 -2.19 -13.94 -17.08
CA ILE A 8 -2.67 -12.56 -17.07
C ILE A 8 -2.46 -11.92 -15.69
N HIS A 9 -2.75 -12.64 -14.59
CA HIS A 9 -2.53 -12.12 -13.24
C HIS A 9 -1.06 -11.91 -12.94
N THR A 10 -0.15 -12.81 -13.34
CA THR A 10 1.28 -12.63 -13.15
C THR A 10 1.84 -11.47 -13.96
N LEU A 11 1.42 -11.30 -15.21
CA LEU A 11 1.80 -10.15 -16.04
C LEU A 11 1.30 -8.82 -15.45
N PHE A 12 0.09 -8.81 -14.90
CA PHE A 12 -0.47 -7.63 -14.24
C PHE A 12 0.31 -7.24 -12.97
N LEU A 13 0.70 -8.24 -12.17
CA LEU A 13 1.54 -8.03 -10.98
C LEU A 13 2.92 -7.48 -11.34
N LEU A 14 3.57 -8.05 -12.37
CA LEU A 14 4.85 -7.54 -12.89
C LEU A 14 4.71 -6.11 -13.39
N GLY A 15 3.62 -5.80 -14.10
CA GLY A 15 3.32 -4.44 -14.55
C GLY A 15 3.23 -3.44 -13.41
N ILE A 16 2.56 -3.78 -12.30
CA ILE A 16 2.44 -2.91 -11.12
C ILE A 16 3.81 -2.65 -10.48
N ILE A 17 4.65 -3.68 -10.36
CA ILE A 17 6.01 -3.54 -9.80
C ILE A 17 6.86 -2.63 -10.69
N ILE A 18 6.78 -2.79 -12.01
CA ILE A 18 7.50 -1.93 -12.97
C ILE A 18 6.99 -0.48 -12.87
N ILE A 19 5.68 -0.28 -12.83
CA ILE A 19 5.09 1.06 -12.66
C ILE A 19 5.59 1.69 -11.36
N GLN A 20 5.63 0.94 -10.26
CA GLN A 20 6.15 1.45 -8.99
C GLN A 20 7.63 1.84 -9.07
N ALA A 21 8.46 1.04 -9.75
CA ALA A 21 9.90 1.30 -9.87
C ALA A 21 10.21 2.57 -10.69
N TYR A 22 9.39 2.86 -11.70
CA TYR A 22 9.55 4.02 -12.58
C TYR A 22 8.60 5.18 -12.25
N PHE A 23 7.85 5.10 -11.16
CA PHE A 23 6.92 6.16 -10.81
C PHE A 23 7.67 7.45 -10.48
N PRO A 24 7.30 8.58 -11.08
CA PRO A 24 8.02 9.83 -10.86
C PRO A 24 7.86 10.31 -9.42
N ASN A 25 8.97 10.71 -8.83
CA ASN A 25 8.97 11.38 -7.55
C ASN A 25 8.42 12.81 -7.72
N ILE A 26 7.43 13.16 -6.93
CA ILE A 26 6.83 14.51 -6.94
C ILE A 26 7.54 15.34 -5.89
N HIS A 27 8.21 16.40 -6.32
CA HIS A 27 8.91 17.34 -5.43
C HIS A 27 7.97 18.47 -5.02
N LEU A 28 7.62 18.53 -3.74
CA LEU A 28 6.87 19.64 -3.14
C LEU A 28 7.81 20.43 -2.23
N GLY A 29 8.52 21.39 -2.79
CA GLY A 29 9.57 22.12 -2.07
C GLY A 29 10.71 21.20 -1.64
N SER A 30 10.94 21.09 -0.33
CA SER A 30 11.97 20.22 0.25
C SER A 30 11.52 18.76 0.43
N VAL A 31 10.23 18.47 0.19
CA VAL A 31 9.63 17.14 0.42
C VAL A 31 9.47 16.40 -0.90
N THR A 32 9.99 15.18 -0.95
CA THR A 32 9.79 14.27 -2.08
C THR A 32 8.71 13.26 -1.75
N ILE A 33 7.63 13.24 -2.52
CA ILE A 33 6.50 12.33 -2.35
C ILE A 33 6.52 11.32 -3.49
N SER A 34 6.47 10.04 -3.12
CA SER A 34 6.38 8.92 -4.06
C SER A 34 5.24 8.00 -3.63
N PRO A 35 4.07 8.06 -4.29
CA PRO A 35 2.93 7.24 -3.89
C PRO A 35 3.25 5.75 -4.07
N ASP A 36 2.79 4.94 -3.12
CA ASP A 36 2.95 3.48 -3.19
C ASP A 36 1.76 2.83 -3.91
N ILE A 37 1.92 2.64 -5.24
CA ILE A 37 0.89 2.01 -6.10
C ILE A 37 0.70 0.53 -5.72
N THR A 38 1.78 -0.14 -5.30
CA THR A 38 1.69 -1.54 -4.86
C THR A 38 0.86 -1.66 -3.59
N LEU A 39 0.95 -0.69 -2.67
CA LEU A 39 0.12 -0.63 -1.47
C LEU A 39 -1.36 -0.40 -1.81
N VAL A 40 -1.65 0.47 -2.78
CA VAL A 40 -3.02 0.69 -3.29
C VAL A 40 -3.60 -0.61 -3.87
N TYR A 41 -2.81 -1.33 -4.68
CA TYR A 41 -3.22 -2.61 -5.22
C TYR A 41 -3.49 -3.66 -4.13
N ILE A 42 -2.59 -3.78 -3.15
CA ILE A 42 -2.76 -4.66 -1.98
C ILE A 42 -4.06 -4.33 -1.24
N SER A 43 -4.38 -3.04 -1.09
CA SER A 43 -5.59 -2.58 -0.41
C SER A 43 -6.87 -3.04 -1.13
N ILE A 44 -6.90 -2.91 -2.45
CA ILE A 44 -8.01 -3.38 -3.27
C ILE A 44 -8.16 -4.90 -3.14
N MET A 45 -7.05 -5.63 -3.23
CA MET A 45 -7.06 -7.09 -3.08
C MET A 45 -7.48 -7.54 -1.69
N ALA A 46 -7.09 -6.80 -0.63
CA ALA A 46 -7.47 -7.10 0.75
C ALA A 46 -8.98 -6.98 0.99
N ILE A 47 -9.62 -6.01 0.33
CA ILE A 47 -11.06 -5.83 0.40
C ILE A 47 -11.80 -6.92 -0.39
N LEU A 48 -11.28 -7.32 -1.55
CA LEU A 48 -11.92 -8.30 -2.45
C LEU A 48 -11.75 -9.75 -2.00
N PHE A 49 -10.53 -10.14 -1.61
CA PHE A 49 -10.17 -11.56 -1.39
C PHE A 49 -9.99 -11.92 0.09
N GLY A 50 -10.12 -10.96 0.98
CA GLY A 50 -9.98 -11.17 2.41
C GLY A 50 -8.54 -11.27 2.90
N ARG A 51 -8.40 -11.29 4.22
CA ARG A 51 -7.15 -11.08 4.95
C ARG A 51 -6.04 -12.08 4.60
N PHE A 52 -6.35 -13.38 4.68
CA PHE A 52 -5.30 -14.40 4.68
C PHE A 52 -4.52 -14.47 3.36
N ASN A 53 -5.23 -14.56 2.25
CA ASN A 53 -4.61 -14.69 0.92
C ASN A 53 -3.79 -13.45 0.55
N VAL A 54 -4.25 -12.27 1.00
CA VAL A 54 -3.60 -11.01 0.61
C VAL A 54 -2.35 -10.72 1.45
N ILE A 55 -2.24 -11.25 2.67
CA ILE A 55 -1.00 -11.15 3.45
C ILE A 55 0.17 -11.79 2.69
N PHE A 56 -0.02 -13.00 2.15
CA PHE A 56 1.01 -13.67 1.35
C PHE A 56 1.34 -12.86 0.09
N LEU A 57 0.33 -12.38 -0.63
CA LEU A 57 0.52 -11.54 -1.80
C LEU A 57 1.30 -10.26 -1.44
N ALA A 58 0.96 -9.61 -0.35
CA ALA A 58 1.63 -8.40 0.14
C ALA A 58 3.09 -8.67 0.53
N PHE A 59 3.36 -9.83 1.15
CA PHE A 59 4.70 -10.27 1.49
C PHE A 59 5.58 -10.40 0.24
N PHE A 60 5.11 -11.12 -0.78
CA PHE A 60 5.89 -11.32 -2.01
C PHE A 60 6.05 -10.03 -2.82
N LEU A 61 5.02 -9.17 -2.90
CA LEU A 61 5.14 -7.88 -3.55
C LEU A 61 6.11 -6.95 -2.79
N GLY A 62 6.08 -6.99 -1.47
CA GLY A 62 7.03 -6.26 -0.64
C GLY A 62 8.45 -6.74 -0.85
N LEU A 63 8.67 -8.07 -0.89
CA LEU A 63 9.98 -8.66 -1.15
C LEU A 63 10.53 -8.28 -2.54
N ALA A 64 9.68 -8.30 -3.55
CA ALA A 64 10.05 -7.85 -4.88
C ALA A 64 10.45 -6.35 -4.88
N GLN A 65 9.74 -5.52 -4.14
CA GLN A 65 10.09 -4.11 -3.98
C GLN A 65 11.39 -3.91 -3.19
N ASP A 66 11.63 -4.68 -2.13
CA ASP A 66 12.90 -4.67 -1.38
C ASP A 66 14.10 -4.96 -2.30
N LEU A 67 13.96 -5.95 -3.18
CA LEU A 67 15.01 -6.33 -4.12
C LEU A 67 15.29 -5.25 -5.18
N ILE A 68 14.25 -4.52 -5.62
CA ILE A 68 14.38 -3.48 -6.65
C ILE A 68 14.88 -2.17 -6.06
N SER A 69 14.38 -1.79 -4.89
CA SER A 69 14.69 -0.49 -4.27
C SER A 69 16.06 -0.45 -3.57
N GLN A 70 16.74 -1.59 -3.46
CA GLN A 70 18.05 -1.70 -2.79
C GLN A 70 18.08 -1.06 -1.39
N VAL A 71 16.96 -1.15 -0.67
CA VAL A 71 16.87 -0.62 0.70
C VAL A 71 17.83 -1.38 1.61
N ALA A 72 18.49 -0.67 2.51
CA ALA A 72 19.50 -1.22 3.41
C ALA A 72 18.99 -2.41 4.26
N LEU A 73 17.69 -2.49 4.52
CA LEU A 73 17.02 -3.56 5.27
C LEU A 73 16.12 -4.39 4.33
N LEU A 74 16.64 -5.51 3.87
CA LEU A 74 15.88 -6.49 3.10
C LEU A 74 14.76 -7.08 3.96
N GLY A 75 13.52 -7.07 3.47
CA GLY A 75 12.35 -7.53 4.19
C GLY A 75 11.51 -6.42 4.82
N LEU A 76 11.96 -5.18 4.80
CA LEU A 76 11.22 -4.04 5.36
C LEU A 76 9.89 -3.84 4.67
N PHE A 77 9.87 -3.70 3.34
CA PHE A 77 8.61 -3.56 2.58
C PHE A 77 7.74 -4.81 2.67
N SER A 78 8.35 -6.00 2.74
CA SER A 78 7.61 -7.26 2.95
C SER A 78 6.84 -7.24 4.27
N PHE A 79 7.48 -6.83 5.35
CA PHE A 79 6.87 -6.76 6.67
C PHE A 79 5.77 -5.70 6.73
N ILE A 80 6.07 -4.44 6.37
CA ILE A 80 5.10 -3.35 6.51
C ILE A 80 3.90 -3.48 5.57
N LYS A 81 4.09 -4.05 4.35
CA LYS A 81 2.98 -4.33 3.43
C LYS A 81 2.10 -5.47 3.91
N SER A 82 2.68 -6.53 4.49
CA SER A 82 1.92 -7.62 5.10
C SER A 82 1.10 -7.14 6.30
N LEU A 83 1.67 -6.25 7.13
CA LEU A 83 0.96 -5.62 8.23
C LEU A 83 -0.20 -4.75 7.73
N SER A 84 0.03 -3.96 6.69
CA SER A 84 -1.03 -3.15 6.07
C SER A 84 -2.13 -4.01 5.47
N ALA A 85 -1.79 -5.10 4.79
CA ALA A 85 -2.74 -6.07 4.25
C ALA A 85 -3.58 -6.72 5.37
N TYR A 86 -2.97 -7.03 6.51
CA TYR A 86 -3.66 -7.54 7.68
C TYR A 86 -4.68 -6.56 8.25
N LEU A 87 -4.29 -5.28 8.39
CA LEU A 87 -5.16 -4.23 8.90
C LEU A 87 -6.34 -3.96 7.95
N ILE A 88 -6.06 -3.80 6.66
CA ILE A 88 -7.10 -3.51 5.65
C ILE A 88 -8.00 -4.73 5.42
N GLY A 89 -7.45 -5.94 5.46
CA GLY A 89 -8.21 -7.18 5.35
C GLY A 89 -9.23 -7.40 6.49
N SER A 90 -9.10 -6.65 7.60
CA SER A 90 -10.11 -6.63 8.65
C SER A 90 -11.47 -6.06 8.18
N ILE A 91 -11.45 -5.23 7.14
CA ILE A 91 -12.66 -4.66 6.54
C ILE A 91 -13.54 -5.77 5.97
N ASN A 92 -12.95 -6.76 5.31
CA ASN A 92 -13.70 -7.90 4.77
C ASN A 92 -14.34 -8.75 5.88
N LEU A 93 -13.63 -8.95 7.01
CA LEU A 93 -14.16 -9.72 8.14
C LEU A 93 -15.33 -9.03 8.85
N HIS A 94 -15.35 -7.70 8.85
CA HIS A 94 -16.37 -6.91 9.55
C HIS A 94 -17.26 -6.14 8.56
N GLU A 95 -17.43 -6.68 7.35
CA GLU A 95 -18.16 -6.01 6.27
C GLU A 95 -19.58 -5.63 6.65
N SER A 96 -20.27 -6.50 7.40
CA SER A 96 -21.66 -6.30 7.85
C SER A 96 -21.80 -5.33 9.03
N VAL A 97 -20.73 -5.14 9.82
CA VAL A 97 -20.76 -4.34 11.06
C VAL A 97 -20.24 -2.93 10.83
N TRP A 98 -19.18 -2.80 10.00
CA TRP A 98 -18.52 -1.52 9.80
C TRP A 98 -19.21 -0.68 8.72
N ASN A 99 -19.58 0.53 9.10
CA ASN A 99 -20.10 1.50 8.14
C ASN A 99 -18.96 2.02 7.21
N ARG A 100 -19.34 2.65 6.12
CA ARG A 100 -18.40 3.17 5.13
C ARG A 100 -17.34 4.10 5.73
N LYS A 101 -17.69 4.94 6.69
CA LYS A 101 -16.75 5.87 7.34
C LYS A 101 -15.65 5.13 8.09
N VAL A 102 -16.02 4.08 8.86
CA VAL A 102 -15.05 3.26 9.60
C VAL A 102 -14.09 2.54 8.64
N LYS A 103 -14.60 1.99 7.53
CA LYS A 103 -13.76 1.33 6.52
C LYS A 103 -12.70 2.28 5.97
N TYR A 104 -13.05 3.52 5.63
CA TYR A 104 -12.08 4.53 5.16
C TYR A 104 -11.08 4.92 6.26
N ILE A 105 -11.51 5.07 7.51
CA ILE A 105 -10.60 5.36 8.63
C ILE A 105 -9.57 4.25 8.79
N VAL A 106 -9.98 2.98 8.68
CA VAL A 106 -9.06 1.83 8.78
C VAL A 106 -8.01 1.86 7.66
N ILE A 107 -8.41 2.21 6.42
CA ILE A 107 -7.47 2.31 5.29
C ILE A 107 -6.46 3.45 5.52
N ILE A 108 -6.94 4.63 5.92
CA ILE A 108 -6.07 5.79 6.20
C ILE A 108 -5.10 5.45 7.34
N ALA A 109 -5.58 4.83 8.41
CA ALA A 109 -4.75 4.42 9.53
C ALA A 109 -3.69 3.38 9.11
N ALA A 110 -4.07 2.40 8.29
CA ALA A 110 -3.13 1.41 7.76
C ALA A 110 -2.05 2.04 6.88
N TYR A 111 -2.41 3.02 6.04
CA TYR A 111 -1.46 3.77 5.22
C TYR A 111 -0.53 4.62 6.08
N PHE A 112 -1.08 5.30 7.09
CA PHE A 112 -0.26 6.07 8.01
C PHE A 112 0.75 5.19 8.76
N ILE A 113 0.32 4.05 9.29
CA ILE A 113 1.21 3.08 9.97
C ILE A 113 2.29 2.57 8.99
N HIS A 114 1.92 2.27 7.75
CA HIS A 114 2.85 1.82 6.71
C HIS A 114 3.98 2.83 6.50
N PHE A 115 3.64 4.09 6.19
CA PHE A 115 4.64 5.12 5.93
C PHE A 115 5.38 5.56 7.18
N PHE A 116 4.72 5.56 8.34
CA PHE A 116 5.37 5.87 9.60
C PHE A 116 6.48 4.86 9.93
N LEU A 117 6.20 3.56 9.82
CA LEU A 117 7.20 2.51 10.04
C LEU A 117 8.33 2.59 9.00
N TYR A 118 7.99 2.85 7.74
CA TYR A 118 8.98 3.02 6.68
C TYR A 118 9.94 4.18 7.00
N PHE A 119 9.41 5.37 7.25
CA PHE A 119 10.25 6.55 7.51
C PHE A 119 10.99 6.46 8.84
N TYR A 120 10.41 5.83 9.85
CA TYR A 120 11.07 5.58 11.12
C TYR A 120 12.34 4.74 10.96
N VAL A 121 12.32 3.76 10.07
CA VAL A 121 13.47 2.88 9.82
C VAL A 121 14.47 3.48 8.84
N VAL A 122 13.99 4.19 7.81
CA VAL A 122 14.84 4.69 6.71
C VAL A 122 15.48 6.05 7.02
N ILE A 123 14.77 6.91 7.73
CA ILE A 123 15.33 8.21 8.14
C ILE A 123 16.17 7.99 9.40
N ASN A 124 17.47 8.14 9.22
CA ASN A 124 18.48 7.88 10.25
C ASN A 124 18.29 8.75 11.52
N ASP A 125 18.90 8.35 12.64
CA ASP A 125 18.77 8.83 14.02
C ASP A 125 18.83 10.37 14.25
N ASN A 126 19.21 11.15 13.23
CA ASN A 126 19.32 12.61 13.32
C ASN A 126 18.07 13.39 12.90
N ALA A 127 16.99 12.71 12.43
CA ALA A 127 15.79 13.41 12.02
C ALA A 127 14.85 13.65 13.22
N SER A 128 14.33 14.86 13.29
CA SER A 128 13.29 15.21 14.25
C SER A 128 12.04 14.35 14.03
N TRP A 129 11.42 13.87 15.10
CA TRP A 129 10.11 13.18 15.07
C TRP A 129 9.05 13.92 14.27
N TYR A 130 9.11 15.25 14.28
CA TYR A 130 8.22 16.09 13.50
C TYR A 130 8.36 15.83 11.98
N VAL A 131 9.57 15.65 11.50
CA VAL A 131 9.86 15.38 10.09
C VAL A 131 9.28 14.03 9.68
N ILE A 132 9.50 12.99 10.50
CA ILE A 132 8.96 11.64 10.25
C ILE A 132 7.43 11.68 10.16
N LEU A 133 6.77 12.35 11.11
CA LEU A 133 5.31 12.50 11.12
C LEU A 133 4.80 13.26 9.88
N GLN A 134 5.46 14.35 9.52
CA GLN A 134 5.09 15.17 8.37
C GLN A 134 5.17 14.36 7.06
N TYR A 135 6.28 13.66 6.83
CA TYR A 135 6.45 12.81 5.64
C TYR A 135 5.42 11.68 5.60
N SER A 136 5.19 11.01 6.75
CA SER A 136 4.23 9.91 6.86
C SER A 136 2.81 10.37 6.58
N MET A 137 2.40 11.53 7.09
CA MET A 137 1.08 12.11 6.82
C MET A 137 0.90 12.48 5.35
N LEU A 138 1.85 13.22 4.78
CA LEU A 138 1.77 13.65 3.37
C LEU A 138 1.70 12.44 2.43
N GLN A 139 2.57 11.46 2.64
CA GLN A 139 2.64 10.26 1.82
C GLN A 139 1.36 9.42 1.92
N SER A 140 0.83 9.25 3.13
CA SER A 140 -0.41 8.49 3.36
C SER A 140 -1.63 9.16 2.74
N ILE A 141 -1.76 10.48 2.86
CA ILE A 141 -2.87 11.24 2.25
C ILE A 141 -2.79 11.15 0.72
N PHE A 142 -1.60 11.28 0.15
CA PHE A 142 -1.41 11.23 -1.29
C PHE A 142 -1.73 9.84 -1.85
N THR A 143 -1.20 8.78 -1.22
CA THR A 143 -1.49 7.38 -1.61
C THR A 143 -2.97 7.04 -1.42
N PHE A 144 -3.60 7.55 -0.34
CA PHE A 144 -5.04 7.40 -0.13
C PHE A 144 -5.87 8.11 -1.19
N GLY A 145 -5.44 9.29 -1.64
CA GLY A 145 -6.08 10.01 -2.75
C GLY A 145 -6.13 9.17 -4.02
N ILE A 146 -5.03 8.50 -4.37
CA ILE A 146 -4.98 7.57 -5.51
C ILE A 146 -5.94 6.39 -5.30
N PHE A 147 -5.92 5.78 -4.12
CA PHE A 147 -6.86 4.70 -3.78
C PHE A 147 -8.32 5.17 -3.94
N TRP A 148 -8.66 6.35 -3.43
CA TRP A 148 -10.00 6.91 -3.51
C TRP A 148 -10.45 7.17 -4.94
N ILE A 149 -9.56 7.73 -5.79
CA ILE A 149 -9.80 7.94 -7.21
C ILE A 149 -10.07 6.60 -7.90
N LEU A 150 -9.19 5.61 -7.72
CA LEU A 150 -9.33 4.29 -8.32
C LEU A 150 -10.61 3.60 -7.85
N ASN A 151 -10.91 3.66 -6.56
CA ASN A 151 -12.14 3.10 -6.01
C ASN A 151 -13.41 3.77 -6.58
N SER A 152 -13.38 5.08 -6.79
CA SER A 152 -14.51 5.84 -7.34
C SER A 152 -14.75 5.58 -8.83
N PHE A 153 -13.66 5.46 -9.63
CA PHE A 153 -13.75 5.33 -11.10
C PHE A 153 -13.89 3.90 -11.57
N ILE A 154 -13.10 2.96 -11.01
CA ILE A 154 -13.05 1.58 -11.48
C ILE A 154 -14.18 0.77 -10.85
N PHE A 155 -14.42 0.96 -9.57
CA PHE A 155 -15.42 0.23 -8.82
C PHE A 155 -16.66 1.10 -8.60
N ARG A 156 -17.31 1.54 -9.68
CA ARG A 156 -18.60 2.29 -9.66
C ARG A 156 -19.67 1.68 -8.75
N ARG A 157 -19.48 0.46 -8.29
CA ARG A 157 -20.25 -0.26 -7.28
C ARG A 157 -19.32 -0.72 -6.14
N LYS A 158 -19.04 0.22 -5.21
CA LYS A 158 -18.89 -0.05 -3.77
C LYS A 158 -18.02 -1.27 -3.41
N LEU A 159 -16.70 -1.13 -3.46
CA LEU A 159 -15.82 -1.97 -2.64
C LEU A 159 -16.01 -1.66 -1.15
N ILE A 160 -16.47 -0.46 -0.85
CA ILE A 160 -16.63 0.05 0.52
C ILE A 160 -18.01 0.66 0.70
#